data_6c96193744e7f5b77ace668b4cacbc85
#
_entry.id   6c96193744e7f5b77ace668b4cacbc85
#
_cell.length_a   1.000
_cell.length_b   1.000
_cell.length_c   1.000
_cell.angle_alpha   90.00
_cell.angle_beta   90.00
_cell.angle_gamma   90.00
#
_symmetry.space_group_name_H-M   'P 1'
#
loop_
_entity.id
_entity.type
_entity.pdbx_description
1 polymer ?
#
loop_
_entity_poly.entity_id
_entity_poly.type
_entity_poly.pdbx_seq_one_letter_code
_entity_poly.pdbx_strand_id
1 'polypeptide(L)'
;MSTPTPVPTSNRAGVIVRLRGELRFLSAHWVRRFVPPPTLSDVAGTGLTMALVDGQVLAIIPVGPRGAALTVCEVGGELVGLLGADPETVGFFAPDGAGVAFQGQNAAELDVAELVRASARGTFEQEAEA
;
A
#
# COMPACT_ATOMS: atom_id res chain seq x y z
N MET A 1 14.42 -39.83 11.33
CA MET A 1 13.47 -38.84 11.67
C MET A 1 13.71 -37.55 10.96
N SER A 2 12.80 -37.21 10.18
CA SER A 2 12.97 -35.98 9.47
C SER A 2 12.46 -34.87 10.31
N THR A 3 13.34 -34.06 10.72
CA THR A 3 12.98 -32.75 11.08
C THR A 3 12.18 -32.19 9.94
N PRO A 4 11.01 -31.77 10.19
CA PRO A 4 10.31 -31.03 9.18
C PRO A 4 11.24 -29.95 8.73
N THR A 5 11.54 -29.97 7.50
CA THR A 5 12.13 -28.83 6.86
C THR A 5 11.41 -27.63 7.43
N PRO A 6 12.10 -26.78 8.12
CA PRO A 6 11.45 -25.57 8.54
C PRO A 6 10.84 -25.00 7.30
N VAL A 7 9.53 -25.09 7.27
CA VAL A 7 8.80 -24.29 6.36
C VAL A 7 9.54 -22.98 6.34
N PRO A 8 9.94 -22.49 5.21
CA PRO A 8 10.53 -21.18 5.19
C PRO A 8 9.54 -20.25 5.84
N THR A 9 9.60 -20.26 7.15
CA THR A 9 8.93 -19.27 7.97
C THR A 9 9.32 -17.91 7.48
N SER A 10 10.27 -17.92 6.59
CA SER A 10 10.75 -16.73 5.96
C SER A 10 9.88 -16.27 4.81
N ASN A 11 9.08 -17.12 4.18
CA ASN A 11 8.22 -16.64 3.09
C ASN A 11 7.16 -15.71 3.62
N ARG A 12 6.96 -14.61 2.92
CA ARG A 12 6.07 -13.55 3.36
C ARG A 12 4.87 -13.47 2.45
N ALA A 13 3.69 -13.47 3.04
CA ALA A 13 2.43 -13.30 2.31
C ALA A 13 2.25 -11.84 1.95
N GLY A 14 1.84 -11.58 0.74
CA GLY A 14 1.56 -10.22 0.32
C GLY A 14 1.31 -10.10 -1.15
N VAL A 15 1.50 -8.89 -1.63
CA VAL A 15 1.21 -8.52 -3.02
C VAL A 15 2.41 -7.83 -3.60
N ILE A 16 2.80 -8.26 -4.78
CA ILE A 16 3.76 -7.49 -5.58
C ILE A 16 2.94 -6.44 -6.32
N VAL A 17 3.27 -5.19 -6.11
CA VAL A 17 2.61 -4.07 -6.76
C VAL A 17 3.62 -3.33 -7.60
N ARG A 18 3.13 -2.65 -8.62
CA ARG A 18 3.95 -1.78 -9.45
C ARG A 18 3.59 -0.34 -9.15
N LEU A 19 4.58 0.40 -8.71
CA LEU A 19 4.46 1.81 -8.37
C LEU A 19 5.35 2.60 -9.31
N ARG A 20 4.75 3.37 -10.18
CA ARG A 20 5.52 4.20 -11.14
C ARG A 20 6.59 3.40 -11.87
N GLY A 21 6.23 2.17 -12.26
CA GLY A 21 7.12 1.28 -12.97
C GLY A 21 8.05 0.45 -12.10
N GLU A 22 8.09 0.67 -10.81
CA GLU A 22 8.93 -0.09 -9.90
C GLU A 22 8.15 -1.17 -9.16
N LEU A 23 8.79 -2.33 -9.00
CA LEU A 23 8.20 -3.41 -8.22
C LEU A 23 8.38 -3.12 -6.74
N ARG A 24 7.29 -3.26 -5.98
CA ARG A 24 7.32 -3.10 -4.53
C ARG A 24 6.53 -4.22 -3.90
N PHE A 25 6.85 -4.52 -2.65
CA PHE A 25 6.15 -5.55 -1.89
C PHE A 25 5.22 -4.89 -0.87
N LEU A 26 3.95 -5.28 -0.92
CA LEU A 26 2.95 -4.83 0.03
C LEU A 26 2.55 -6.01 0.89
N SER A 27 2.92 -5.99 2.18
CA SER A 27 2.64 -7.09 3.09
C SER A 27 1.14 -7.30 3.25
N ALA A 28 0.72 -8.56 3.28
CA ALA A 28 -0.66 -8.93 3.53
C ALA A 28 -1.16 -8.39 4.88
N HIS A 29 -0.25 -8.10 5.79
CA HIS A 29 -0.57 -7.51 7.09
C HIS A 29 -1.36 -6.20 6.93
N TRP A 30 -1.05 -5.41 5.89
CA TRP A 30 -1.72 -4.14 5.66
C TRP A 30 -2.99 -4.27 4.85
N VAL A 31 -3.04 -5.22 3.92
CA VAL A 31 -4.05 -5.25 2.87
C VAL A 31 -5.36 -5.81 3.39
N ARG A 32 -6.46 -5.10 3.09
CA ARG A 32 -7.81 -5.60 3.34
C ARG A 32 -8.49 -6.02 2.06
N ARG A 33 -8.35 -5.23 1.01
CA ARG A 33 -8.89 -5.61 -0.31
C ARG A 33 -8.43 -4.65 -1.39
N PHE A 34 -8.71 -5.03 -2.62
CA PHE A 34 -8.51 -4.20 -3.79
C PHE A 34 -9.87 -3.82 -4.34
N VAL A 35 -10.00 -2.59 -4.79
CA VAL A 35 -11.23 -2.11 -5.41
C VAL A 35 -10.91 -1.42 -6.74
N PRO A 36 -11.86 -1.41 -7.69
CA PRO A 36 -11.66 -0.65 -8.92
C PRO A 36 -11.50 0.83 -8.61
N PRO A 37 -11.03 1.63 -9.58
CA PRO A 37 -10.82 3.05 -9.33
C PRO A 37 -12.11 3.70 -8.81
N PRO A 38 -12.08 4.29 -7.62
CA PRO A 38 -13.26 4.93 -7.06
C PRO A 38 -13.38 6.38 -7.55
N THR A 39 -14.52 6.99 -7.28
CA THR A 39 -14.65 8.43 -7.46
C THR A 39 -13.89 9.13 -6.33
N LEU A 40 -13.02 10.04 -6.72
CA LEU A 40 -12.19 10.78 -5.78
C LEU A 40 -12.76 12.16 -5.54
N SER A 41 -12.64 12.63 -4.31
CA SER A 41 -13.05 13.98 -3.94
C SER A 41 -11.90 14.66 -3.22
N ASP A 42 -11.46 15.78 -3.76
CA ASP A 42 -10.44 16.60 -3.10
C ASP A 42 -11.12 17.52 -2.11
N VAL A 43 -10.62 17.52 -0.88
CA VAL A 43 -11.15 18.41 0.14
C VAL A 43 -10.49 19.77 0.00
N ALA A 44 -11.28 20.77 -0.35
CA ALA A 44 -10.75 22.10 -0.68
C ALA A 44 -9.92 22.69 0.45
N GLY A 45 -8.75 23.21 0.11
CA GLY A 45 -7.86 23.89 1.04
C GLY A 45 -7.05 22.99 1.95
N THR A 46 -7.16 21.68 1.84
CA THR A 46 -6.46 20.76 2.74
C THR A 46 -5.40 19.91 2.09
N GLY A 47 -5.42 19.77 0.77
CA GLY A 47 -4.55 18.85 0.06
C GLY A 47 -4.93 17.38 0.24
N LEU A 48 -6.05 17.12 0.89
CA LEU A 48 -6.53 15.75 1.13
C LEU A 48 -7.41 15.30 -0.02
N THR A 49 -7.26 14.03 -0.39
CA THR A 49 -8.15 13.36 -1.33
C THR A 49 -8.87 12.26 -0.57
N MET A 50 -10.14 12.11 -0.82
CA MET A 50 -10.96 11.10 -0.17
C MET A 50 -11.75 10.30 -1.20
N ALA A 51 -12.15 9.11 -0.82
CA ALA A 51 -13.01 8.27 -1.65
C ALA A 51 -14.08 7.62 -0.78
N LEU A 52 -15.24 7.41 -1.37
CA LEU A 52 -16.30 6.66 -0.73
C LEU A 52 -16.24 5.23 -1.26
N VAL A 53 -16.00 4.28 -0.36
CA VAL A 53 -15.89 2.86 -0.72
C VAL A 53 -16.82 2.10 0.22
N ASP A 54 -17.83 1.46 -0.36
CA ASP A 54 -18.84 0.67 0.38
C ASP A 54 -19.41 1.41 1.59
N GLY A 55 -19.76 2.68 1.38
CA GLY A 55 -20.37 3.48 2.42
C GLY A 55 -19.39 4.08 3.44
N GLN A 56 -18.10 3.81 3.27
CA GLN A 56 -17.07 4.37 4.15
C GLN A 56 -16.23 5.40 3.41
N VAL A 57 -15.91 6.48 4.10
CA VAL A 57 -15.03 7.51 3.58
C VAL A 57 -13.60 7.16 3.96
N LEU A 58 -12.73 7.03 2.97
CA LEU A 58 -11.33 6.69 3.17
C LEU A 58 -10.45 7.86 2.78
N ALA A 59 -9.45 8.13 3.58
CA ALA A 59 -8.36 9.02 3.17
C ALA A 59 -7.52 8.31 2.11
N ILE A 60 -7.18 9.02 1.06
CA ILE A 60 -6.44 8.47 -0.08
C ILE A 60 -5.00 8.96 -0.02
N ILE A 61 -4.09 8.00 -0.14
CA ILE A 61 -2.67 8.30 -0.26
C ILE A 61 -2.28 8.01 -1.70
N PRO A 62 -2.04 9.05 -2.51
CA PRO A 62 -1.64 8.83 -3.89
C PRO A 62 -0.17 8.39 -3.93
N VAL A 63 0.07 7.20 -4.45
CA VAL A 63 1.42 6.67 -4.64
C VAL A 63 1.73 6.45 -6.11
N GLY A 64 0.75 6.69 -6.97
CA GLY A 64 0.87 6.55 -8.41
C GLY A 64 -0.25 7.32 -9.11
N PRO A 65 -0.49 7.04 -10.40
CA PRO A 65 -1.44 7.81 -11.18
C PRO A 65 -2.88 7.61 -10.70
N ARG A 66 -3.68 8.66 -10.83
CA ARG A 66 -5.13 8.58 -10.62
C ARG A 66 -5.72 7.68 -11.71
N GLY A 67 -6.81 7.05 -11.41
CA GLY A 67 -7.46 6.14 -12.35
C GLY A 67 -7.02 4.70 -12.20
N ALA A 68 -6.01 4.43 -11.37
CA ALA A 68 -5.59 3.08 -11.04
C ALA A 68 -6.49 2.47 -9.97
N ALA A 69 -6.38 1.16 -9.78
CA ALA A 69 -7.09 0.48 -8.70
C ALA A 69 -6.66 1.02 -7.34
N LEU A 70 -7.56 0.93 -6.39
CA LEU A 70 -7.33 1.34 -5.02
C LEU A 70 -7.06 0.12 -4.16
N THR A 71 -5.99 0.17 -3.38
CA THR A 71 -5.72 -0.86 -2.38
C THR A 71 -6.16 -0.33 -1.03
N VAL A 72 -7.14 -1.00 -0.42
CA VAL A 72 -7.62 -0.61 0.90
C VAL A 72 -6.74 -1.29 1.94
N CYS A 73 -6.12 -0.49 2.77
CA CYS A 73 -5.23 -0.94 3.84
C CYS A 73 -5.75 -0.53 5.20
N GLU A 74 -5.35 -1.25 6.22
CA GLU A 74 -5.66 -0.88 7.59
C GLU A 74 -4.37 -0.56 8.33
N VAL A 75 -4.32 0.61 8.94
CA VAL A 75 -3.17 1.09 9.70
C VAL A 75 -3.69 1.64 11.02
N GLY A 76 -3.26 1.03 12.12
CA GLY A 76 -3.66 1.50 13.44
C GLY A 76 -5.16 1.47 13.68
N GLY A 77 -5.87 0.53 13.07
CA GLY A 77 -7.32 0.42 13.20
C GLY A 77 -8.11 1.30 12.24
N GLU A 78 -7.44 2.07 11.41
CA GLU A 78 -8.09 2.93 10.43
C GLU A 78 -7.86 2.45 9.01
N LEU A 79 -8.87 2.57 8.17
CA LEU A 79 -8.77 2.21 6.77
C LEU A 79 -8.25 3.40 5.97
N VAL A 80 -7.30 3.13 5.10
CA VAL A 80 -6.78 4.12 4.16
C VAL A 80 -6.70 3.49 2.78
N GLY A 81 -6.72 4.30 1.74
CA GLY A 81 -6.60 3.82 0.38
C GLY A 81 -5.27 4.22 -0.24
N LEU A 82 -4.53 3.25 -0.76
CA LEU A 82 -3.35 3.52 -1.56
C LEU A 82 -3.77 3.57 -3.03
N LEU A 83 -3.62 4.71 -3.65
CA LEU A 83 -4.02 4.91 -5.03
C LEU A 83 -2.81 4.88 -5.95
N GLY A 84 -2.86 4.01 -6.95
CA GLY A 84 -1.79 3.94 -7.94
C GLY A 84 -0.81 2.81 -7.76
N ALA A 85 -1.04 1.93 -6.80
CA ALA A 85 -0.26 0.71 -6.63
C ALA A 85 -0.96 -0.40 -7.40
N ASP A 86 -0.47 -0.74 -8.59
CA ASP A 86 -1.11 -1.75 -9.42
C ASP A 86 -0.70 -3.14 -8.97
N PRO A 87 -1.65 -3.99 -8.54
CA PRO A 87 -1.31 -5.33 -8.12
C PRO A 87 -0.90 -6.19 -9.30
N GLU A 88 0.24 -6.87 -9.17
CA GLU A 88 0.72 -7.80 -10.19
C GLU A 88 0.50 -9.25 -9.79
N THR A 89 0.88 -9.60 -8.55
CA THR A 89 0.84 -10.98 -8.12
C THR A 89 0.60 -11.03 -6.63
N VAL A 90 -0.32 -11.89 -6.23
CA VAL A 90 -0.59 -12.18 -4.82
C VAL A 90 0.01 -13.53 -4.49
N GLY A 91 0.67 -13.65 -3.36
CA GLY A 91 1.24 -14.94 -2.96
C GLY A 91 2.19 -14.84 -1.79
N PHE A 92 3.11 -15.80 -1.78
CA PHE A 92 4.14 -15.88 -0.77
C PHE A 92 5.50 -15.71 -1.46
N PHE A 93 6.35 -14.88 -0.89
CA PHE A 93 7.60 -14.51 -1.52
C PHE A 93 8.76 -14.65 -0.55
N ALA A 94 9.92 -15.05 -1.05
CA ALA A 94 11.10 -15.19 -0.23
C ALA A 94 11.63 -13.82 0.19
N PRO A 95 12.01 -13.64 1.46
CA PRO A 95 12.62 -12.38 1.90
C PRO A 95 13.89 -12.11 1.13
N ASP A 96 14.14 -10.85 0.85
CA ASP A 96 15.32 -10.40 0.16
C ASP A 96 15.63 -8.98 0.60
N GLY A 97 16.60 -8.85 1.51
CA GLY A 97 16.96 -7.54 2.06
C GLY A 97 15.76 -6.85 2.71
N ALA A 98 15.48 -5.64 2.31
CA ALA A 98 14.38 -4.84 2.86
C ALA A 98 13.02 -5.15 2.21
N GLY A 99 12.94 -6.22 1.44
CA GLY A 99 11.70 -6.60 0.77
C GLY A 99 11.67 -8.08 0.48
N VAL A 100 11.26 -8.43 -0.73
CA VAL A 100 11.18 -9.81 -1.16
C VAL A 100 11.75 -9.97 -2.57
N ALA A 101 12.07 -11.21 -2.93
CA ALA A 101 12.51 -11.52 -4.28
C ALA A 101 11.30 -11.82 -5.16
N PHE A 102 11.29 -11.27 -6.36
CA PHE A 102 10.26 -11.53 -7.35
C PHE A 102 10.87 -11.52 -8.74
N GLN A 103 10.80 -12.65 -9.43
CA GLN A 103 11.33 -12.79 -10.80
C GLN A 103 12.77 -12.29 -10.93
N GLY A 104 13.63 -12.68 -9.98
CA GLY A 104 15.03 -12.30 -10.01
C GLY A 104 15.31 -10.85 -9.61
N GLN A 105 14.32 -10.12 -9.17
CA GLN A 105 14.48 -8.73 -8.76
C GLN A 105 14.11 -8.57 -7.30
N ASN A 106 14.63 -7.52 -6.68
CA ASN A 106 14.24 -7.15 -5.33
C ASN A 106 13.04 -6.22 -5.40
N ALA A 107 11.97 -6.60 -4.71
CA ALA A 107 10.81 -5.75 -4.53
C ALA A 107 10.85 -5.19 -3.11
N ALA A 108 11.22 -3.93 -2.97
CA ALA A 108 11.35 -3.30 -1.67
C ALA A 108 10.00 -3.17 -0.99
N GLU A 109 9.97 -3.40 0.30
CA GLU A 109 8.72 -3.34 1.06
C GLU A 109 8.21 -1.92 1.17
N LEU A 110 6.90 -1.76 1.01
CA LEU A 110 6.22 -0.51 1.31
C LEU A 110 5.89 -0.45 2.79
N ASP A 111 6.37 0.58 3.47
CA ASP A 111 5.96 0.83 4.84
C ASP A 111 4.72 1.71 4.81
N VAL A 112 3.56 1.09 4.90
CA VAL A 112 2.28 1.80 4.80
C VAL A 112 2.10 2.77 5.95
N ALA A 113 2.54 2.40 7.15
CA ALA A 113 2.46 3.29 8.30
C ALA A 113 3.28 4.56 8.07
N GLU A 114 4.46 4.44 7.47
CA GLU A 114 5.28 5.61 7.15
C GLU A 114 4.63 6.46 6.07
N LEU A 115 3.99 5.85 5.08
CA LEU A 115 3.26 6.59 4.05
C LEU A 115 2.13 7.42 4.67
N VAL A 116 1.41 6.84 5.63
CA VAL A 116 0.35 7.55 6.34
C VAL A 116 0.93 8.72 7.12
N ARG A 117 2.02 8.50 7.84
CA ARG A 117 2.65 9.58 8.62
C ARG A 117 3.17 10.68 7.71
N ALA A 118 3.79 10.32 6.61
CA ALA A 118 4.32 11.31 5.67
C ALA A 118 3.21 12.14 5.04
N SER A 119 2.09 11.51 4.70
CA SER A 119 0.94 12.21 4.15
C SER A 119 0.36 13.20 5.16
N ALA A 120 0.22 12.79 6.42
CA ALA A 120 -0.29 13.65 7.46
C ALA A 120 0.65 14.84 7.72
N ARG A 121 1.96 14.59 7.76
CA ARG A 121 2.95 15.66 7.95
C ARG A 121 2.90 16.66 6.80
N GLY A 122 2.85 16.16 5.57
CA GLY A 122 2.78 17.02 4.39
C GLY A 122 1.57 17.92 4.42
N THR A 123 0.41 17.37 4.77
CA THR A 123 -0.82 18.14 4.89
C THR A 123 -0.69 19.19 5.98
N PHE A 124 -0.16 18.81 7.13
CA PHE A 124 0.03 19.73 8.24
C PHE A 124 1.01 20.85 7.89
N GLU A 125 2.09 20.54 7.24
CA GLU A 125 3.08 21.53 6.81
C GLU A 125 2.47 22.52 5.83
N GLN A 126 1.65 22.06 4.91
CA GLN A 126 0.95 22.94 3.98
C GLN A 126 0.02 23.89 4.70
N GLU A 127 -0.70 23.42 5.70
CA GLU A 127 -1.56 24.28 6.51
C GLU A 127 -0.75 25.33 7.26
N ALA A 128 0.40 24.95 7.78
CA ALA A 128 1.27 25.88 8.51
C ALA A 128 1.83 26.99 7.62
N GLU A 129 2.02 26.68 6.35
CA GLU A 129 2.54 27.67 5.40
C GLU A 129 1.45 28.54 4.80
N ALA A 130 0.21 28.13 4.94
CA ALA A 130 -0.91 28.93 4.46
C ALA A 130 -1.23 30.10 5.43
#